data_aa859e03cabd9b125c8e1ea682210340
#
_entry.id   aa859e03cabd9b125c8e1ea682210340
#
_cell.length_a   1.000
_cell.length_b   1.000
_cell.length_c   1.000
_cell.angle_alpha   90.00
_cell.angle_beta   90.00
_cell.angle_gamma   90.00
#
_symmetry.space_group_name_H-M   'P 1'
#
loop_
_entity.id
_entity.type
_entity.pdbx_description
1 polymer ?
#
loop_
_entity_poly.entity_id
_entity_poly.type
_entity_poly.pdbx_seq_one_letter_code
_entity_poly.pdbx_strand_id
1 'polypeptide(L)'
;MATTVPQKSAFDIAGKYQVYLTWCELGACLFSVVSTALSFFEFYAYIENSVTMISVAFLIAICFFQMRFRSTYREAESVRRDGLIDHCFGTIMADTQSEGYYDSVDIDSGFKKLLASIHESSLLSSVIVDGMLKRQERLTFIGGIFVVIACIARSIQSELLLAILNGFLSLRLLDDYCELHALRTEIRNVLEKCKHICEDRANSRRKTFSAQQQAHLIRECIRYECALAYASIMLDEDLYQQLNPTHEKAWKAIKERYYD
;
A
#
# COMPACT_ATOMS: atom_id res chain seq x y z
N MET A 1 25.06 12.17 -6.98
CA MET A 1 24.11 13.31 -6.98
C MET A 1 23.06 13.00 -5.92
N ALA A 2 22.64 13.96 -5.11
CA ALA A 2 21.58 13.73 -4.14
C ALA A 2 20.25 13.63 -4.92
N THR A 3 19.55 12.52 -4.75
CA THR A 3 18.20 12.31 -5.33
C THR A 3 17.24 13.28 -4.64
N THR A 4 16.66 14.19 -5.39
CA THR A 4 15.63 15.09 -4.88
C THR A 4 14.28 14.44 -5.16
N VAL A 5 13.60 13.99 -4.12
CA VAL A 5 12.31 13.30 -4.19
C VAL A 5 11.27 14.16 -3.45
N PRO A 6 10.57 15.07 -4.14
CA PRO A 6 9.65 16.04 -3.52
C PRO A 6 8.56 15.37 -2.68
N GLN A 7 8.02 14.24 -3.16
CA GLN A 7 6.98 13.48 -2.47
C GLN A 7 7.46 12.81 -1.17
N LYS A 8 8.79 12.68 -0.95
CA LYS A 8 9.33 11.98 0.23
C LYS A 8 8.87 12.60 1.54
N SER A 9 8.90 13.93 1.65
CA SER A 9 8.48 14.64 2.87
C SER A 9 7.01 14.38 3.21
N ALA A 10 6.13 14.31 2.22
CA ALA A 10 4.71 14.03 2.41
C ALA A 10 4.49 12.56 2.80
N PHE A 11 5.20 11.61 2.18
CA PHE A 11 5.17 10.20 2.60
C PHE A 11 5.76 9.98 3.99
N ASP A 12 6.81 10.71 4.38
CA ASP A 12 7.36 10.64 5.74
C ASP A 12 6.35 11.09 6.80
N ILE A 13 5.54 12.13 6.49
CA ILE A 13 4.46 12.57 7.38
C ILE A 13 3.34 11.52 7.42
N ALA A 14 2.94 10.96 6.29
CA ALA A 14 1.96 9.88 6.24
C ALA A 14 2.44 8.65 7.06
N GLY A 15 3.72 8.28 6.94
CA GLY A 15 4.34 7.20 7.71
C GLY A 15 4.25 7.43 9.23
N LYS A 16 4.43 8.65 9.71
CA LYS A 16 4.25 8.96 11.13
C LYS A 16 2.81 8.71 11.59
N TYR A 17 1.81 9.12 10.80
CA TYR A 17 0.41 8.84 11.12
C TYR A 17 0.10 7.34 11.10
N GLN A 18 0.70 6.57 10.20
CA GLN A 18 0.57 5.11 10.17
C GLN A 18 1.12 4.48 11.45
N VAL A 19 2.28 4.93 11.92
CA VAL A 19 2.87 4.46 13.19
C VAL A 19 1.95 4.78 14.38
N TYR A 20 1.41 6.00 14.46
CA TYR A 20 0.46 6.35 15.51
C TYR A 20 -0.81 5.51 15.44
N LEU A 21 -1.33 5.25 14.24
CA LEU A 21 -2.47 4.38 14.02
C LEU A 21 -2.21 2.97 14.56
N THR A 22 -1.07 2.36 14.22
CA THR A 22 -0.69 1.03 14.71
C THR A 22 -0.58 0.97 16.24
N TRP A 23 0.00 2.01 16.88
CA TRP A 23 0.05 2.07 18.33
C TRP A 23 -1.34 2.20 18.95
N CYS A 24 -2.25 2.96 18.35
CA CYS A 24 -3.62 3.05 18.83
C CYS A 24 -4.39 1.75 18.67
N GLU A 25 -4.21 1.02 17.57
CA GLU A 25 -4.82 -0.29 17.34
C GLU A 25 -4.34 -1.33 18.37
N LEU A 26 -3.02 -1.39 18.63
CA LEU A 26 -2.44 -2.25 19.66
C LEU A 26 -2.94 -1.86 21.05
N GLY A 27 -3.05 -0.56 21.35
CA GLY A 27 -3.60 -0.06 22.59
C GLY A 27 -5.06 -0.46 22.77
N ALA A 28 -5.89 -0.25 21.77
CA ALA A 28 -7.31 -0.63 21.80
C ALA A 28 -7.47 -2.14 22.03
N CYS A 29 -6.68 -2.97 21.34
CA CYS A 29 -6.68 -4.42 21.50
C CYS A 29 -6.30 -4.80 22.94
N LEU A 30 -5.20 -4.27 23.46
CA LEU A 30 -4.70 -4.56 24.82
C LEU A 30 -5.74 -4.19 25.89
N PHE A 31 -6.25 -2.94 25.83
CA PHE A 31 -7.22 -2.47 26.82
C PHE A 31 -8.59 -3.19 26.71
N SER A 32 -8.99 -3.64 25.52
CA SER A 32 -10.17 -4.49 25.34
C SER A 32 -10.00 -5.84 26.05
N VAL A 33 -8.84 -6.49 25.90
CA VAL A 33 -8.53 -7.75 26.59
C VAL A 33 -8.46 -7.56 28.11
N VAL A 34 -7.81 -6.49 28.57
CA VAL A 34 -7.72 -6.16 30.01
C VAL A 34 -9.10 -5.88 30.60
N SER A 35 -9.95 -5.12 29.91
CA SER A 35 -11.32 -4.83 30.37
C SER A 35 -12.11 -6.12 30.56
N THR A 36 -12.03 -7.03 29.57
CA THR A 36 -12.70 -8.32 29.69
C THR A 36 -12.11 -9.21 30.80
N ALA A 37 -10.79 -9.18 31.01
CA ALA A 37 -10.20 -9.94 32.11
C ALA A 37 -10.65 -9.39 33.47
N LEU A 38 -10.82 -8.08 33.61
CA LEU A 38 -11.30 -7.46 34.86
C LEU A 38 -12.79 -7.75 35.14
N SER A 39 -13.63 -7.96 34.10
CA SER A 39 -15.05 -8.28 34.28
C SER A 39 -15.28 -9.62 35.02
N PHE A 40 -14.29 -10.52 35.03
CA PHE A 40 -14.32 -11.75 35.83
C PHE A 40 -14.17 -11.52 37.35
N PHE A 41 -13.77 -10.31 37.77
CA PHE A 41 -13.53 -10.01 39.15
C PHE A 41 -14.48 -8.90 39.62
N GLU A 42 -15.60 -9.25 40.20
CA GLU A 42 -16.65 -8.30 40.66
C GLU A 42 -16.13 -7.15 41.52
N PHE A 43 -14.98 -7.35 42.20
CA PHE A 43 -14.38 -6.34 43.06
C PHE A 43 -13.79 -5.12 42.29
N TYR A 44 -13.57 -5.23 40.97
CA TYR A 44 -12.87 -4.22 40.17
C TYR A 44 -13.77 -3.40 39.22
N ALA A 45 -15.08 -3.37 39.45
CA ALA A 45 -16.03 -2.68 38.56
C ALA A 45 -15.67 -1.21 38.25
N TYR A 46 -15.09 -0.48 39.20
CA TYR A 46 -14.63 0.89 38.96
C TYR A 46 -13.44 0.96 38.00
N ILE A 47 -12.50 0.05 38.15
CA ILE A 47 -11.30 -0.05 37.29
C ILE A 47 -11.72 -0.49 35.87
N GLU A 48 -12.65 -1.42 35.75
CA GLU A 48 -13.21 -1.91 34.50
C GLU A 48 -13.82 -0.75 33.68
N ASN A 49 -14.64 0.09 34.29
CA ASN A 49 -15.22 1.27 33.65
C ASN A 49 -14.14 2.21 33.14
N SER A 50 -13.08 2.45 33.92
CA SER A 50 -11.97 3.33 33.50
C SER A 50 -11.20 2.75 32.32
N VAL A 51 -10.93 1.44 32.32
CA VAL A 51 -10.26 0.72 31.22
C VAL A 51 -11.11 0.75 29.94
N THR A 52 -12.42 0.56 30.08
CA THR A 52 -13.36 0.65 28.95
C THR A 52 -13.36 2.07 28.34
N MET A 53 -13.38 3.11 29.17
CA MET A 53 -13.28 4.49 28.69
C MET A 53 -11.98 4.77 27.93
N ILE A 54 -10.86 4.22 28.39
CA ILE A 54 -9.57 4.30 27.69
C ILE A 54 -9.64 3.58 26.34
N SER A 55 -10.24 2.39 26.29
CA SER A 55 -10.44 1.67 25.03
C SER A 55 -11.24 2.47 24.01
N VAL A 56 -12.32 3.12 24.45
CA VAL A 56 -13.13 4.02 23.61
C VAL A 56 -12.30 5.20 23.10
N ALA A 57 -11.46 5.79 23.96
CA ALA A 57 -10.58 6.88 23.55
C ALA A 57 -9.59 6.43 22.45
N PHE A 58 -9.04 5.22 22.56
CA PHE A 58 -8.21 4.66 21.49
C PHE A 58 -8.97 4.45 20.18
N LEU A 59 -10.23 3.98 20.22
CA LEU A 59 -11.05 3.84 19.01
C LEU A 59 -11.30 5.18 18.32
N ILE A 60 -11.55 6.24 19.08
CA ILE A 60 -11.68 7.60 18.53
C ILE A 60 -10.36 8.07 17.92
N ALA A 61 -9.23 7.81 18.59
CA ALA A 61 -7.89 8.15 18.09
C ALA A 61 -7.58 7.40 16.79
N ILE A 62 -7.95 6.11 16.67
CA ILE A 62 -7.83 5.33 15.43
C ILE A 62 -8.57 6.03 14.28
N CYS A 63 -9.83 6.40 14.46
CA CYS A 63 -10.59 7.10 13.43
C CYS A 63 -9.91 8.42 13.01
N PHE A 64 -9.41 9.19 13.97
CA PHE A 64 -8.71 10.44 13.69
C PHE A 64 -7.41 10.23 12.92
N PHE A 65 -6.53 9.33 13.39
CA PHE A 65 -5.24 9.08 12.73
C PHE A 65 -5.41 8.42 11.36
N GLN A 66 -6.40 7.55 11.20
CA GLN A 66 -6.73 6.96 9.89
C GLN A 66 -7.18 8.02 8.88
N MET A 67 -8.02 8.97 9.30
CA MET A 67 -8.43 10.08 8.44
C MET A 67 -7.23 10.95 8.03
N ARG A 68 -6.34 11.28 8.98
CA ARG A 68 -5.11 12.03 8.73
C ARG A 68 -4.16 11.30 7.81
N PHE A 69 -3.91 10.02 8.07
CA PHE A 69 -3.08 9.19 7.23
C PHE A 69 -3.58 9.17 5.78
N ARG A 70 -4.86 8.86 5.56
CA ARG A 70 -5.45 8.81 4.21
C ARG A 70 -5.38 10.16 3.49
N SER A 71 -5.60 11.26 4.19
CA SER A 71 -5.52 12.61 3.62
C SER A 71 -4.09 12.93 3.16
N THR A 72 -3.10 12.74 4.05
CA THR A 72 -1.69 13.04 3.77
C THR A 72 -1.11 12.09 2.71
N TYR A 73 -1.52 10.82 2.74
CA TYR A 73 -1.11 9.84 1.72
C TYR A 73 -1.60 10.24 0.32
N ARG A 74 -2.87 10.68 0.20
CA ARG A 74 -3.43 11.14 -1.09
C ARG A 74 -2.73 12.40 -1.61
N GLU A 75 -2.33 13.30 -0.72
CA GLU A 75 -1.53 14.47 -1.07
C GLU A 75 -0.16 14.06 -1.61
N ALA A 76 0.55 13.14 -0.93
CA ALA A 76 1.82 12.60 -1.38
C ALA A 76 1.71 11.92 -2.76
N GLU A 77 0.65 11.14 -2.98
CA GLU A 77 0.36 10.50 -4.27
C GLU A 77 0.04 11.53 -5.37
N SER A 78 -0.61 12.65 -5.03
CA SER A 78 -0.83 13.73 -6.02
C SER A 78 0.49 14.32 -6.49
N VAL A 79 1.39 14.66 -5.57
CA VAL A 79 2.73 15.20 -5.89
C VAL A 79 3.53 14.19 -6.73
N ARG A 80 3.44 12.89 -6.40
CA ARG A 80 4.12 11.84 -7.16
C ARG A 80 3.60 11.74 -8.60
N ARG A 81 2.28 11.84 -8.80
CA ARG A 81 1.66 11.81 -10.14
C ARG A 81 2.07 12.99 -10.99
N ASP A 82 2.09 14.21 -10.42
CA ASP A 82 2.54 15.40 -11.12
C ASP A 82 4.00 15.26 -11.55
N GLY A 83 4.86 14.73 -10.66
CA GLY A 83 6.25 14.41 -10.98
C GLY A 83 6.42 13.33 -12.05
N LEU A 84 5.52 12.33 -12.12
CA LEU A 84 5.51 11.33 -13.20
C LEU A 84 5.21 11.97 -14.56
N ILE A 85 4.21 12.84 -14.62
CA ILE A 85 3.84 13.55 -15.86
C ILE A 85 4.99 14.47 -16.32
N ASP A 86 5.57 15.23 -15.40
CA ASP A 86 6.71 16.11 -15.70
C ASP A 86 7.91 15.31 -16.22
N HIS A 87 8.23 14.19 -15.58
CA HIS A 87 9.30 13.30 -16.04
C HIS A 87 9.05 12.76 -17.46
N CYS A 88 7.80 12.36 -17.74
CA CYS A 88 7.47 11.72 -19.01
C CYS A 88 7.34 12.71 -20.17
N PHE A 89 6.81 13.89 -19.93
CA PHE A 89 6.46 14.84 -20.99
C PHE A 89 7.28 16.14 -20.97
N GLY A 90 8.16 16.32 -19.97
CA GLY A 90 8.96 17.54 -19.83
C GLY A 90 8.11 18.76 -19.47
N THR A 91 7.00 18.56 -18.76
CA THR A 91 6.14 19.63 -18.25
C THR A 91 6.63 20.12 -16.89
N ILE A 92 5.98 21.14 -16.35
CA ILE A 92 6.25 21.70 -15.01
C ILE A 92 4.88 21.79 -14.31
N MET A 93 4.40 20.66 -13.79
CA MET A 93 3.17 20.57 -13.02
C MET A 93 3.46 20.48 -11.52
N ALA A 94 4.55 19.78 -11.16
CA ALA A 94 5.02 19.73 -9.79
C ALA A 94 5.84 20.98 -9.45
N ASP A 95 5.68 21.50 -8.23
CA ASP A 95 6.44 22.66 -7.72
C ASP A 95 7.97 22.42 -7.73
N THR A 96 8.38 21.16 -7.63
CA THR A 96 9.78 20.73 -7.64
C THR A 96 9.94 19.48 -8.51
N GLN A 97 10.93 19.49 -9.40
CA GLN A 97 11.21 18.34 -10.26
C GLN A 97 11.89 17.21 -9.49
N SER A 98 11.47 15.98 -9.79
CA SER A 98 12.11 14.77 -9.27
C SER A 98 13.38 14.48 -10.08
N GLU A 99 14.55 14.56 -9.45
CA GLU A 99 15.81 14.18 -10.07
C GLU A 99 16.27 12.80 -9.63
N GLY A 100 16.52 11.91 -10.59
CA GLY A 100 17.07 10.56 -10.33
C GLY A 100 16.11 9.56 -9.69
N TYR A 101 14.80 9.82 -9.75
CA TYR A 101 13.78 8.90 -9.20
C TYR A 101 13.38 7.81 -10.21
N TYR A 102 13.43 8.08 -11.50
CA TYR A 102 13.09 7.13 -12.56
C TYR A 102 14.32 6.76 -13.40
N ASP A 103 14.50 5.47 -13.67
CA ASP A 103 15.61 4.92 -14.48
C ASP A 103 15.43 5.14 -16.00
N SER A 104 14.32 5.72 -16.41
CA SER A 104 13.96 5.94 -17.82
C SER A 104 14.54 7.26 -18.40
N VAL A 105 15.64 7.78 -17.84
CA VAL A 105 16.26 9.04 -18.26
C VAL A 105 16.70 9.02 -19.73
N ASP A 106 17.20 7.86 -20.22
CA ASP A 106 17.72 7.67 -21.57
C ASP A 106 16.63 7.52 -22.64
N ILE A 107 15.35 7.51 -22.23
CA ILE A 107 14.22 7.31 -23.13
C ILE A 107 13.65 8.68 -23.51
N ASP A 108 13.40 8.87 -24.81
CA ASP A 108 12.80 10.11 -25.35
C ASP A 108 11.47 10.42 -24.69
N SER A 109 11.25 11.71 -24.39
CA SER A 109 10.01 12.23 -23.79
C SER A 109 8.77 11.83 -24.58
N GLY A 110 7.66 11.59 -23.87
CA GLY A 110 6.37 11.23 -24.43
C GLY A 110 5.87 9.84 -24.02
N PHE A 111 5.01 9.25 -24.84
CA PHE A 111 4.34 8.00 -24.53
C PHE A 111 5.27 6.79 -24.37
N LYS A 112 6.45 6.79 -25.02
CA LYS A 112 7.45 5.71 -24.82
C LYS A 112 7.98 5.76 -23.40
N LYS A 113 8.31 6.95 -22.92
CA LYS A 113 8.81 7.16 -21.56
C LYS A 113 7.73 6.90 -20.51
N LEU A 114 6.48 7.31 -20.77
CA LEU A 114 5.35 6.99 -19.89
C LEU A 114 5.13 5.47 -19.75
N LEU A 115 5.17 4.73 -20.88
CA LEU A 115 5.06 3.28 -20.85
C LEU A 115 6.18 2.63 -20.05
N ALA A 116 7.43 3.08 -20.23
CA ALA A 116 8.58 2.57 -19.50
C ALA A 116 8.43 2.82 -17.99
N SER A 117 8.09 4.05 -17.60
CA SER A 117 7.96 4.42 -16.19
C SER A 117 6.83 3.66 -15.48
N ILE A 118 5.67 3.45 -16.14
CA ILE A 118 4.57 2.67 -15.56
C ILE A 118 4.92 1.19 -15.51
N HIS A 119 5.58 0.65 -16.54
CA HIS A 119 6.00 -0.74 -16.59
C HIS A 119 6.99 -1.04 -15.46
N GLU A 120 8.01 -0.19 -15.27
CA GLU A 120 8.97 -0.25 -14.18
C GLU A 120 8.30 -0.18 -12.80
N SER A 121 7.49 0.87 -12.58
CA SER A 121 6.79 1.08 -11.31
C SER A 121 5.83 -0.05 -10.99
N SER A 122 5.07 -0.56 -11.96
CA SER A 122 4.16 -1.69 -11.76
C SER A 122 4.90 -3.00 -11.49
N LEU A 123 6.06 -3.22 -12.11
CA LEU A 123 6.91 -4.38 -11.83
C LEU A 123 7.41 -4.35 -10.39
N LEU A 124 8.00 -3.23 -9.96
CA LEU A 124 8.50 -3.03 -8.59
C LEU A 124 7.39 -3.19 -7.57
N SER A 125 6.28 -2.47 -7.75
CA SER A 125 5.14 -2.54 -6.83
C SER A 125 4.54 -3.94 -6.76
N SER A 126 4.50 -4.71 -7.86
CA SER A 126 3.98 -6.07 -7.85
C SER A 126 4.80 -7.00 -6.96
N VAL A 127 6.11 -6.85 -6.98
CA VAL A 127 7.03 -7.69 -6.17
C VAL A 127 6.92 -7.34 -4.68
N ILE A 128 6.85 -6.03 -4.35
CA ILE A 128 6.71 -5.58 -2.96
C ILE A 128 5.35 -6.00 -2.38
N VAL A 129 4.26 -5.74 -3.11
CA VAL A 129 2.90 -6.08 -2.68
C VAL A 129 2.72 -7.59 -2.52
N ASP A 130 3.35 -8.43 -3.37
CA ASP A 130 3.38 -9.88 -3.19
C ASP A 130 4.07 -10.29 -1.88
N GLY A 131 5.15 -9.61 -1.51
CA GLY A 131 5.83 -9.81 -0.23
C GLY A 131 4.97 -9.41 0.97
N MET A 132 4.36 -8.23 0.89
CA MET A 132 3.46 -7.71 1.93
C MET A 132 2.24 -8.63 2.10
N LEU A 133 1.62 -9.06 0.99
CA LEU A 133 0.45 -9.94 1.02
C LEU A 133 0.77 -11.28 1.69
N LYS A 134 1.90 -11.91 1.39
CA LYS A 134 2.33 -13.15 2.05
C LYS A 134 2.52 -12.98 3.57
N ARG A 135 3.00 -11.82 3.99
CA ARG A 135 3.14 -11.49 5.41
C ARG A 135 1.77 -11.30 6.06
N GLN A 136 0.88 -10.54 5.42
CA GLN A 136 -0.47 -10.28 5.90
C GLN A 136 -1.32 -11.56 5.94
N GLU A 137 -1.24 -12.40 4.91
CA GLU A 137 -1.90 -13.70 4.85
C GLU A 137 -1.54 -14.59 6.05
N ARG A 138 -0.26 -14.67 6.39
CA ARG A 138 0.19 -15.44 7.57
C ARG A 138 -0.37 -14.88 8.87
N LEU A 139 -0.36 -13.56 9.05
CA LEU A 139 -0.89 -12.91 10.25
C LEU A 139 -2.40 -13.13 10.38
N THR A 140 -3.14 -12.93 9.28
CA THR A 140 -4.60 -13.14 9.23
C THR A 140 -4.96 -14.60 9.51
N PHE A 141 -4.19 -15.55 8.93
CA PHE A 141 -4.41 -16.99 9.15
C PHE A 141 -4.16 -17.39 10.62
N ILE A 142 -3.06 -16.94 11.22
CA ILE A 142 -2.75 -17.19 12.63
C ILE A 142 -3.84 -16.60 13.53
N GLY A 143 -4.23 -15.35 13.28
CA GLY A 143 -5.31 -14.69 14.02
C GLY A 143 -6.65 -15.41 13.88
N GLY A 144 -6.99 -15.85 12.67
CA GLY A 144 -8.19 -16.63 12.38
C GLY A 144 -8.21 -17.98 13.10
N ILE A 145 -7.09 -18.73 13.10
CA ILE A 145 -6.97 -19.99 13.86
C ILE A 145 -7.19 -19.73 15.34
N PHE A 146 -6.62 -18.65 15.89
CA PHE A 146 -6.77 -18.31 17.29
C PHE A 146 -8.25 -18.05 17.66
N VAL A 147 -8.98 -17.33 16.83
CA VAL A 147 -10.42 -17.10 16.98
C VAL A 147 -11.19 -18.42 16.92
N VAL A 148 -10.89 -19.30 15.95
CA VAL A 148 -11.56 -20.61 15.82
C VAL A 148 -11.31 -21.49 17.04
N ILE A 149 -10.08 -21.57 17.54
CA ILE A 149 -9.75 -22.33 18.76
C ILE A 149 -10.54 -21.76 19.95
N ALA A 150 -10.63 -20.45 20.09
CA ALA A 150 -11.41 -19.81 21.13
C ALA A 150 -12.91 -20.16 21.03
N CYS A 151 -13.47 -20.22 19.83
CA CYS A 151 -14.87 -20.61 19.62
C CYS A 151 -15.14 -22.09 19.97
N ILE A 152 -14.18 -23.01 19.75
CA ILE A 152 -14.33 -24.44 20.00
C ILE A 152 -14.14 -24.75 21.48
N ALA A 153 -13.35 -23.96 22.20
CA ALA A 153 -13.11 -24.18 23.62
C ALA A 153 -14.38 -23.89 24.45
N ARG A 154 -15.16 -24.91 24.73
CA ARG A 154 -16.45 -24.82 25.48
C ARG A 154 -16.33 -24.21 26.88
N SER A 155 -15.13 -24.11 27.43
CA SER A 155 -14.85 -23.50 28.73
C SER A 155 -14.68 -21.98 28.68
N ILE A 156 -14.62 -21.38 27.48
CA ILE A 156 -14.45 -19.95 27.31
C ILE A 156 -15.82 -19.28 27.51
N GLN A 157 -15.87 -18.34 28.44
CA GLN A 157 -17.06 -17.53 28.67
C GLN A 157 -17.30 -16.63 27.43
N SER A 158 -18.58 -16.36 27.13
CA SER A 158 -18.99 -15.56 25.98
C SER A 158 -18.29 -14.18 25.89
N GLU A 159 -18.02 -13.58 27.04
CA GLU A 159 -17.34 -12.29 27.16
C GLU A 159 -15.89 -12.32 26.70
N LEU A 160 -15.15 -13.37 27.07
CA LEU A 160 -13.77 -13.55 26.61
C LEU A 160 -13.71 -13.83 25.09
N LEU A 161 -14.67 -14.60 24.57
CA LEU A 161 -14.79 -14.82 23.14
C LEU A 161 -15.04 -13.50 22.38
N LEU A 162 -15.94 -12.66 22.90
CA LEU A 162 -16.20 -11.35 22.33
C LEU A 162 -14.96 -10.43 22.37
N ALA A 163 -14.17 -10.47 23.45
CA ALA A 163 -12.93 -9.71 23.54
C ALA A 163 -11.87 -10.17 22.52
N ILE A 164 -11.71 -11.48 22.33
CA ILE A 164 -10.80 -12.04 21.33
C ILE A 164 -11.24 -11.60 19.92
N LEU A 165 -12.54 -11.70 19.64
CA LEU A 165 -13.11 -11.28 18.36
C LEU A 165 -12.92 -9.77 18.12
N ASN A 166 -13.22 -8.96 19.13
CA ASN A 166 -13.01 -7.50 19.05
C ASN A 166 -11.53 -7.14 18.86
N GLY A 167 -10.61 -7.83 19.54
CA GLY A 167 -9.18 -7.67 19.33
C GLY A 167 -8.76 -8.00 17.90
N PHE A 168 -9.23 -9.10 17.35
CA PHE A 168 -8.96 -9.51 15.98
C PHE A 168 -9.48 -8.48 14.95
N LEU A 169 -10.71 -7.99 15.17
CA LEU A 169 -11.31 -6.96 14.29
C LEU A 169 -10.61 -5.60 14.44
N SER A 170 -10.19 -5.23 15.66
CA SER A 170 -9.48 -3.96 15.90
C SER A 170 -8.13 -3.88 15.18
N LEU A 171 -7.45 -5.01 14.99
CA LEU A 171 -6.20 -5.09 14.24
C LEU A 171 -6.39 -5.03 12.72
N ARG A 172 -7.61 -4.89 12.23
CA ARG A 172 -7.93 -4.75 10.80
C ARG A 172 -7.29 -5.77 9.86
N LEU A 173 -6.90 -6.92 10.39
CA LEU A 173 -6.14 -7.92 9.63
C LEU A 173 -6.84 -8.38 8.35
N LEU A 174 -8.17 -8.50 8.38
CA LEU A 174 -8.97 -8.87 7.21
C LEU A 174 -9.08 -7.74 6.20
N ASP A 175 -9.28 -6.51 6.65
CA ASP A 175 -9.39 -5.34 5.78
C ASP A 175 -8.08 -5.13 5.04
N ASP A 176 -6.96 -5.12 5.75
CA ASP A 176 -5.62 -4.95 5.17
C ASP A 176 -5.31 -6.08 4.17
N TYR A 177 -5.71 -7.32 4.48
CA TYR A 177 -5.57 -8.44 3.56
C TYR A 177 -6.38 -8.23 2.27
N CYS A 178 -7.65 -7.83 2.40
CA CYS A 178 -8.52 -7.58 1.25
C CYS A 178 -8.02 -6.41 0.39
N GLU A 179 -7.59 -5.31 1.02
CA GLU A 179 -7.05 -4.14 0.33
C GLU A 179 -5.74 -4.48 -0.42
N LEU A 180 -4.82 -5.21 0.23
CA LEU A 180 -3.58 -5.69 -0.43
C LEU A 180 -3.87 -6.64 -1.59
N HIS A 181 -4.83 -7.55 -1.43
CA HIS A 181 -5.20 -8.50 -2.49
C HIS A 181 -5.80 -7.78 -3.71
N ALA A 182 -6.67 -6.79 -3.47
CA ALA A 182 -7.23 -5.96 -4.52
C ALA A 182 -6.13 -5.15 -5.24
N LEU A 183 -5.25 -4.49 -4.48
CA LEU A 183 -4.11 -3.74 -5.01
C LEU A 183 -3.19 -4.63 -5.87
N ARG A 184 -2.83 -5.81 -5.38
CA ARG A 184 -2.05 -6.79 -6.13
C ARG A 184 -2.68 -7.13 -7.49
N THR A 185 -3.99 -7.38 -7.49
CA THR A 185 -4.71 -7.75 -8.70
C THR A 185 -4.67 -6.62 -9.73
N GLU A 186 -4.89 -5.37 -9.30
CA GLU A 186 -4.84 -4.22 -10.18
C GLU A 186 -3.43 -3.96 -10.73
N ILE A 187 -2.41 -4.01 -9.89
CA ILE A 187 -1.00 -3.81 -10.31
C ILE A 187 -0.59 -4.88 -11.33
N ARG A 188 -0.92 -6.15 -11.09
CA ARG A 188 -0.60 -7.23 -12.03
C ARG A 188 -1.31 -7.08 -13.37
N ASN A 189 -2.58 -6.67 -13.35
CA ASN A 189 -3.32 -6.39 -14.58
C ASN A 189 -2.66 -5.27 -15.39
N VAL A 190 -2.22 -4.18 -14.73
CA VAL A 190 -1.49 -3.09 -15.39
C VAL A 190 -0.17 -3.59 -15.96
N LEU A 191 0.62 -4.34 -15.19
CA LEU A 191 1.90 -4.90 -15.62
C LEU A 191 1.76 -5.78 -16.88
N GLU A 192 0.76 -6.66 -16.90
CA GLU A 192 0.45 -7.50 -18.08
C GLU A 192 0.06 -6.66 -19.29
N LYS A 193 -0.75 -5.61 -19.10
CA LYS A 193 -1.14 -4.71 -20.19
C LYS A 193 0.03 -3.90 -20.73
N CYS A 194 0.92 -3.40 -19.87
CA CYS A 194 2.17 -2.76 -20.30
C CYS A 194 3.01 -3.70 -21.15
N LYS A 195 3.17 -4.95 -20.72
CA LYS A 195 3.88 -5.98 -21.48
C LYS A 195 3.25 -6.21 -22.86
N HIS A 196 1.93 -6.37 -22.94
CA HIS A 196 1.23 -6.51 -24.23
C HIS A 196 1.45 -5.30 -25.14
N ILE A 197 1.36 -4.09 -24.62
CA ILE A 197 1.64 -2.88 -25.41
C ILE A 197 3.08 -2.90 -25.95
N CYS A 198 4.05 -3.35 -25.15
CA CYS A 198 5.44 -3.51 -25.59
C CYS A 198 5.58 -4.55 -26.70
N GLU A 199 4.95 -5.72 -26.56
CA GLU A 199 4.96 -6.80 -27.54
C GLU A 199 4.31 -6.39 -28.88
N ASP A 200 3.15 -5.73 -28.81
CA ASP A 200 2.47 -5.20 -30.00
C ASP A 200 3.33 -4.17 -30.73
N ARG A 201 4.05 -3.34 -30.00
CA ARG A 201 4.97 -2.36 -30.59
C ARG A 201 6.20 -3.02 -31.22
N ALA A 202 6.79 -4.02 -30.55
CA ALA A 202 7.92 -4.76 -31.10
C ALA A 202 7.56 -5.45 -32.43
N ASN A 203 6.30 -5.90 -32.56
CA ASN A 203 5.79 -6.53 -33.79
C ASN A 203 5.30 -5.53 -34.84
N SER A 204 5.16 -4.25 -34.46
CA SER A 204 4.66 -3.21 -35.38
C SER A 204 5.79 -2.59 -36.17
N ARG A 205 5.57 -2.38 -37.50
CA ARG A 205 6.51 -1.59 -38.34
C ARG A 205 6.51 -0.10 -38.01
N ARG A 206 5.53 0.39 -37.21
CA ARG A 206 5.41 1.80 -36.86
C ARG A 206 6.17 2.08 -35.56
N LYS A 207 7.09 3.04 -35.60
CA LYS A 207 7.83 3.52 -34.42
C LYS A 207 6.99 4.43 -33.49
N THR A 208 5.91 5.02 -34.01
CA THR A 208 5.04 5.96 -33.28
C THR A 208 3.81 5.27 -32.71
N PHE A 209 3.37 5.71 -31.54
CA PHE A 209 2.11 5.23 -30.93
C PHE A 209 0.90 5.66 -31.77
N SER A 210 0.02 4.71 -32.10
CA SER A 210 -1.30 5.05 -32.64
C SER A 210 -2.16 5.72 -31.55
N ALA A 211 -3.19 6.49 -31.96
CA ALA A 211 -4.12 7.12 -31.02
C ALA A 211 -4.79 6.07 -30.09
N GLN A 212 -5.07 4.87 -30.60
CA GLN A 212 -5.62 3.78 -29.78
C GLN A 212 -4.62 3.28 -28.73
N GLN A 213 -3.35 3.12 -29.08
CA GLN A 213 -2.31 2.72 -28.13
C GLN A 213 -2.07 3.78 -27.07
N GLN A 214 -2.10 5.07 -27.45
CA GLN A 214 -2.01 6.19 -26.51
C GLN A 214 -3.17 6.17 -25.52
N ALA A 215 -4.40 5.99 -25.99
CA ALA A 215 -5.59 5.90 -25.14
C ALA A 215 -5.53 4.69 -24.19
N HIS A 216 -5.07 3.54 -24.66
CA HIS A 216 -4.87 2.36 -23.82
C HIS A 216 -3.82 2.63 -22.74
N LEU A 217 -2.69 3.22 -23.09
CA LEU A 217 -1.63 3.53 -22.12
C LEU A 217 -2.10 4.54 -21.06
N ILE A 218 -2.80 5.60 -21.48
CA ILE A 218 -3.39 6.57 -20.54
C ILE A 218 -4.36 5.86 -19.58
N ARG A 219 -5.21 4.97 -20.09
CA ARG A 219 -6.13 4.19 -19.25
C ARG A 219 -5.38 3.35 -18.22
N GLU A 220 -4.31 2.64 -18.61
CA GLU A 220 -3.54 1.81 -17.68
C GLU A 220 -2.75 2.68 -16.67
N CYS A 221 -2.27 3.86 -17.08
CA CYS A 221 -1.69 4.84 -16.19
C CYS A 221 -2.70 5.28 -15.12
N ILE A 222 -3.88 5.73 -15.53
CA ILE A 222 -4.94 6.13 -14.61
C ILE A 222 -5.31 4.97 -13.68
N ARG A 223 -5.43 3.75 -14.20
CA ARG A 223 -5.77 2.55 -13.42
C ARG A 223 -4.73 2.28 -12.34
N TYR A 224 -3.44 2.33 -12.68
CA TYR A 224 -2.34 2.15 -11.74
C TYR A 224 -2.35 3.21 -10.64
N GLU A 225 -2.45 4.48 -11.02
CA GLU A 225 -2.47 5.61 -10.09
C GLU A 225 -3.70 5.60 -9.17
N CYS A 226 -4.88 5.25 -9.72
CA CYS A 226 -6.08 5.10 -8.93
C CYS A 226 -5.99 3.92 -7.95
N ALA A 227 -5.39 2.80 -8.35
CA ALA A 227 -5.24 1.64 -7.48
C ALA A 227 -4.37 1.97 -6.25
N LEU A 228 -3.23 2.65 -6.45
CA LEU A 228 -2.36 3.10 -5.36
C LEU A 228 -3.07 4.10 -4.44
N ALA A 229 -3.70 5.13 -5.02
CA ALA A 229 -4.38 6.15 -4.24
C ALA A 229 -5.59 5.61 -3.46
N TYR A 230 -6.33 4.64 -4.03
CA TYR A 230 -7.48 4.02 -3.38
C TYR A 230 -7.06 3.10 -2.23
N ALA A 231 -6.07 2.24 -2.45
CA ALA A 231 -5.59 1.34 -1.43
C ALA A 231 -5.02 2.10 -0.22
N SER A 232 -4.41 3.27 -0.45
CA SER A 232 -3.78 4.08 0.62
C SER A 232 -2.84 3.24 1.49
N ILE A 233 -2.06 2.35 0.86
CA ILE A 233 -1.11 1.44 1.53
C ILE A 233 0.29 1.93 1.21
N MET A 234 1.07 2.23 2.25
CA MET A 234 2.50 2.50 2.07
C MET A 234 3.23 1.20 1.73
N LEU A 235 4.02 1.25 0.66
CA LEU A 235 4.90 0.13 0.32
C LEU A 235 5.97 -0.04 1.41
N ASP A 236 6.23 -1.29 1.79
CA ASP A 236 7.18 -1.64 2.84
C ASP A 236 8.61 -1.35 2.38
N GLU A 237 9.26 -0.38 3.03
CA GLU A 237 10.63 0.06 2.71
C GLU A 237 11.66 -1.05 2.91
N ASP A 238 11.51 -1.88 3.95
CA ASP A 238 12.43 -2.99 4.21
C ASP A 238 12.35 -4.03 3.10
N LEU A 239 11.13 -4.33 2.63
CA LEU A 239 10.94 -5.21 1.46
C LEU A 239 11.49 -4.57 0.19
N TYR A 240 11.31 -3.27 0.00
CA TYR A 240 11.91 -2.56 -1.12
C TYR A 240 13.43 -2.73 -1.13
N GLN A 241 14.11 -2.44 -0.03
CA GLN A 241 15.57 -2.56 0.07
C GLN A 241 16.06 -3.99 -0.19
N GLN A 242 15.32 -4.99 0.29
CA GLN A 242 15.67 -6.40 0.09
C GLN A 242 15.48 -6.87 -1.37
N LEU A 243 14.43 -6.39 -2.03
CA LEU A 243 14.01 -6.87 -3.35
C LEU A 243 14.56 -6.02 -4.51
N ASN A 244 14.99 -4.80 -4.24
CA ASN A 244 15.48 -3.85 -5.24
C ASN A 244 16.59 -4.44 -6.13
N PRO A 245 17.65 -5.13 -5.62
CA PRO A 245 18.69 -5.69 -6.48
C PRO A 245 18.19 -6.75 -7.47
N THR A 246 17.14 -7.47 -7.10
CA THR A 246 16.50 -8.46 -7.99
C THR A 246 15.62 -7.78 -9.02
N HIS A 247 14.89 -6.75 -8.58
CA HIS A 247 14.07 -5.91 -9.45
C HIS A 247 14.92 -5.20 -10.51
N GLU A 248 16.03 -4.55 -10.13
CA GLU A 248 16.93 -3.86 -11.06
C GLU A 248 17.42 -4.77 -12.16
N LYS A 249 17.80 -6.02 -11.83
CA LYS A 249 18.20 -7.00 -12.83
C LYS A 249 17.08 -7.38 -13.78
N ALA A 250 15.87 -7.59 -13.24
CA ALA A 250 14.69 -7.91 -14.04
C ALA A 250 14.29 -6.74 -14.93
N TRP A 251 14.30 -5.53 -14.39
CA TRP A 251 13.99 -4.30 -15.14
C TRP A 251 15.00 -4.08 -16.28
N LYS A 252 16.30 -4.22 -16.00
CA LYS A 252 17.34 -4.07 -17.01
C LYS A 252 17.11 -5.00 -18.21
N ALA A 253 16.78 -6.27 -17.96
CA ALA A 253 16.49 -7.22 -19.04
C ALA A 253 15.23 -6.84 -19.85
N ILE A 254 14.21 -6.26 -19.20
CA ILE A 254 13.00 -5.74 -19.86
C ILE A 254 13.35 -4.50 -20.69
N LYS A 255 14.14 -3.59 -20.12
CA LYS A 255 14.57 -2.35 -20.78
C LYS A 255 15.34 -2.65 -22.07
N GLU A 256 16.35 -3.51 -22.01
CA GLU A 256 17.12 -3.95 -23.17
C GLU A 256 16.25 -4.61 -24.24
N ARG A 257 15.21 -5.33 -23.84
CA ARG A 257 14.33 -6.05 -24.78
C ARG A 257 13.33 -5.15 -25.51
N TYR A 258 12.77 -4.14 -24.86
CA TYR A 258 11.61 -3.41 -25.35
C TYR A 258 11.83 -1.90 -25.55
N TYR A 259 12.86 -1.33 -24.94
CA TYR A 259 13.04 0.13 -24.90
C TYR A 259 14.35 0.60 -25.55
N ASP A 260 15.37 -0.24 -25.61
CA ASP A 260 16.60 -0.01 -26.37
C ASP A 260 16.40 -0.41 -27.85
#